data_890160772c24a9290b5637289622db6f
#
_entry.id   890160772c24a9290b5637289622db6f
#
_cell.length_a   1.000
_cell.length_b   1.000
_cell.length_c   1.000
_cell.angle_alpha   90.00
_cell.angle_beta   90.00
_cell.angle_gamma   90.00
#
_symmetry.space_group_name_H-M   'P 1'
#
loop_
_entity.id
_entity.type
_entity.pdbx_description
1 polymer ?
#
loop_
_entity_poly.entity_id
_entity_poly.type
_entity_poly.pdbx_seq_one_letter_code
_entity_poly.pdbx_strand_id
1 'polypeptide(L)'
;ECFSEGKDPHNTLAYATFGDKFKSASGWGPDGFSLYNKPEGGEAKDMRDVCKTLRYASIYGANPATAWQVITSTETGDGRLPYVGMTLREVRMMHDAWMKSEPEWAESWDRMMNMYKHQGWMEEPVMGRRSGPLGDGKLNEVVNFPILAAESSIMRIAEIAVQEAFPFEFAGKGTGMIHQCHDSIAVEIPLP
;
A
#
# COMPACT_ATOMS: atom_id res chain seq x y z
N GLU A 1 12.58 -1.67 8.93
CA GLU A 1 13.33 -2.90 9.33
C GLU A 1 12.87 -4.15 8.58
N CYS A 2 11.57 -4.53 8.56
CA CYS A 2 11.13 -5.78 7.91
C CYS A 2 11.64 -5.95 6.47
N PHE A 3 11.58 -4.93 5.64
CA PHE A 3 12.04 -5.03 4.25
C PHE A 3 13.56 -5.14 4.12
N SER A 4 14.32 -4.45 4.96
CA SER A 4 15.79 -4.57 4.99
C SER A 4 16.26 -5.93 5.50
N GLU A 5 15.45 -6.59 6.31
CA GLU A 5 15.69 -7.95 6.80
C GLU A 5 15.12 -9.04 5.87
N GLY A 6 14.50 -8.65 4.74
CA GLY A 6 13.87 -9.58 3.79
C GLY A 6 12.63 -10.29 4.34
N LYS A 7 12.00 -9.74 5.39
CA LYS A 7 10.77 -10.28 6.00
C LYS A 7 9.51 -9.70 5.39
N ASP A 8 8.47 -10.52 5.27
CA ASP A 8 7.14 -10.06 4.85
C ASP A 8 6.46 -9.31 6.03
N PRO A 9 6.20 -8.00 5.90
CA PRO A 9 5.62 -7.20 6.97
C PRO A 9 4.18 -7.60 7.31
N HIS A 10 3.47 -8.21 6.37
CA HIS A 10 2.09 -8.65 6.60
C HIS A 10 2.05 -9.97 7.38
N ASN A 11 2.98 -10.89 7.11
CA ASN A 11 3.14 -12.10 7.90
C ASN A 11 3.58 -11.75 9.34
N THR A 12 4.50 -10.79 9.48
CA THR A 12 4.95 -10.31 10.79
C THR A 12 3.80 -9.73 11.60
N LEU A 13 2.96 -8.89 10.99
CA LEU A 13 1.78 -8.32 11.65
C LEU A 13 0.73 -9.40 11.94
N ALA A 14 0.52 -10.36 11.01
CA ALA A 14 -0.41 -11.47 11.23
C ALA A 14 0.00 -12.33 12.43
N TYR A 15 1.29 -12.62 12.56
CA TYR A 15 1.79 -13.33 13.72
C TYR A 15 1.66 -12.52 15.02
N ALA A 16 2.00 -11.24 15.00
CA ALA A 16 1.82 -10.35 16.16
C ALA A 16 0.36 -10.25 16.61
N THR A 17 -0.58 -10.36 15.66
CA THR A 17 -2.02 -10.26 15.92
C THR A 17 -2.64 -11.59 16.33
N PHE A 18 -2.37 -12.66 15.61
CA PHE A 18 -3.04 -13.95 15.75
C PHE A 18 -2.19 -15.02 16.45
N GLY A 19 -0.89 -14.74 16.68
CA GLY A 19 0.02 -15.59 17.46
C GLY A 19 0.11 -17.02 16.92
N ASP A 20 -0.02 -17.98 17.84
CA ASP A 20 0.07 -19.41 17.52
C ASP A 20 -1.00 -19.89 16.53
N LYS A 21 -2.13 -19.21 16.42
CA LYS A 21 -3.16 -19.51 15.42
C LYS A 21 -2.62 -19.30 14.01
N PHE A 22 -1.95 -18.17 13.76
CA PHE A 22 -1.30 -17.91 12.47
C PHE A 22 -0.15 -18.86 12.20
N LYS A 23 0.68 -19.13 13.22
CA LYS A 23 1.78 -20.09 13.14
C LYS A 23 1.30 -21.50 12.75
N SER A 24 0.25 -21.98 13.40
CA SER A 24 -0.33 -23.30 13.11
C SER A 24 -0.94 -23.38 11.72
N ALA A 25 -1.65 -22.32 11.29
CA ALA A 25 -2.31 -22.28 9.99
C ALA A 25 -1.32 -22.11 8.82
N SER A 26 -0.23 -21.35 9.02
CA SER A 26 0.80 -21.11 7.99
C SER A 26 1.89 -22.18 7.94
N GLY A 27 2.11 -22.90 9.03
CA GLY A 27 3.25 -23.79 9.20
C GLY A 27 4.59 -23.09 9.44
N TRP A 28 4.61 -21.76 9.59
CA TRP A 28 5.82 -20.95 9.73
C TRP A 28 5.86 -20.22 11.06
N GLY A 29 7.04 -20.22 11.69
CA GLY A 29 7.36 -19.31 12.78
C GLY A 29 7.94 -17.98 12.26
N PRO A 30 8.27 -17.03 13.19
CA PRO A 30 8.83 -15.72 12.82
C PRO A 30 10.07 -15.77 11.93
N ASP A 31 10.89 -16.79 12.09
CA ASP A 31 12.11 -16.99 11.29
C ASP A 31 11.81 -17.41 9.83
N GLY A 32 10.61 -17.92 9.56
CA GLY A 32 10.15 -18.31 8.23
C GLY A 32 9.43 -17.19 7.45
N PHE A 33 9.27 -15.98 8.02
CA PHE A 33 8.57 -14.88 7.37
C PHE A 33 9.49 -14.17 6.38
N SER A 34 9.62 -14.71 5.17
CA SER A 34 10.34 -14.06 4.08
C SER A 34 9.39 -13.37 3.11
N LEU A 35 9.92 -12.44 2.32
CA LEU A 35 9.15 -11.77 1.24
C LEU A 35 8.61 -12.76 0.19
N TYR A 36 9.21 -13.95 0.11
CA TYR A 36 8.83 -15.00 -0.84
C TYR A 36 7.85 -16.02 -0.25
N ASN A 37 7.77 -16.14 1.08
CA ASN A 37 6.89 -17.09 1.77
C ASN A 37 5.53 -16.44 2.03
N LYS A 38 4.59 -16.63 1.13
CA LYS A 38 3.22 -16.12 1.26
C LYS A 38 2.26 -17.29 1.33
N PRO A 39 1.32 -17.30 2.29
CA PRO A 39 0.25 -18.30 2.28
C PRO A 39 -0.55 -18.21 0.98
N GLU A 40 -0.68 -19.32 0.27
CA GLU A 40 -1.40 -19.37 -1.02
C GLU A 40 -2.91 -19.51 -0.84
N GLY A 41 -3.36 -19.99 0.33
CA GLY A 41 -4.79 -20.19 0.61
C GLY A 41 -5.09 -20.45 2.08
N GLY A 42 -6.38 -20.71 2.38
CA GLY A 42 -6.86 -21.06 3.70
C GLY A 42 -6.77 -19.93 4.74
N GLU A 43 -6.93 -20.33 6.00
CA GLU A 43 -7.01 -19.40 7.14
C GLU A 43 -5.76 -18.53 7.31
N ALA A 44 -4.58 -19.06 7.02
CA ALA A 44 -3.34 -18.27 7.09
C ALA A 44 -3.32 -17.13 6.07
N LYS A 45 -3.79 -17.39 4.84
CA LYS A 45 -3.94 -16.36 3.81
C LYS A 45 -4.93 -15.30 4.24
N ASP A 46 -6.09 -15.72 4.75
CA ASP A 46 -7.12 -14.79 5.22
C ASP A 46 -6.57 -13.89 6.34
N MET A 47 -5.88 -14.45 7.36
CA MET A 47 -5.24 -13.67 8.43
C MET A 47 -4.17 -12.70 7.91
N ARG A 48 -3.37 -13.11 6.93
CA ARG A 48 -2.38 -12.23 6.31
C ARG A 48 -3.06 -11.11 5.52
N ASP A 49 -4.11 -11.42 4.76
CA ASP A 49 -4.79 -10.44 3.90
C ASP A 49 -5.54 -9.38 4.74
N VAL A 50 -6.11 -9.74 5.89
CA VAL A 50 -6.69 -8.74 6.79
C VAL A 50 -5.62 -7.81 7.37
N CYS A 51 -4.46 -8.34 7.74
CA CYS A 51 -3.34 -7.53 8.21
C CYS A 51 -2.78 -6.63 7.10
N LYS A 52 -2.73 -7.12 5.86
CA LYS A 52 -2.38 -6.32 4.68
C LYS A 52 -3.37 -5.17 4.49
N THR A 53 -4.67 -5.46 4.52
CA THR A 53 -5.73 -4.46 4.37
C THR A 53 -5.68 -3.41 5.47
N LEU A 54 -5.52 -3.83 6.74
CA LEU A 54 -5.36 -2.92 7.87
C LEU A 54 -4.17 -1.99 7.66
N ARG A 55 -3.02 -2.57 7.34
CA ARG A 55 -1.78 -1.81 7.18
C ARG A 55 -1.89 -0.79 6.06
N TYR A 56 -2.40 -1.17 4.89
CA TYR A 56 -2.59 -0.22 3.80
C TYR A 56 -3.59 0.87 4.14
N ALA A 57 -4.76 0.53 4.69
CA ALA A 57 -5.72 1.53 5.13
C ALA A 57 -5.10 2.52 6.12
N SER A 58 -4.34 2.01 7.08
CA SER A 58 -3.69 2.83 8.13
C SER A 58 -2.57 3.69 7.56
N ILE A 59 -1.71 3.16 6.67
CA ILE A 59 -0.66 3.95 5.99
C ILE A 59 -1.27 5.18 5.29
N TYR A 60 -2.45 5.02 4.70
CA TYR A 60 -3.19 6.11 4.07
C TYR A 60 -4.03 6.95 5.07
N GLY A 61 -3.75 6.85 6.36
CA GLY A 61 -4.37 7.69 7.39
C GLY A 61 -5.79 7.29 7.77
N ALA A 62 -6.22 6.07 7.47
CA ALA A 62 -7.50 5.57 7.94
C ALA A 62 -7.45 5.35 9.46
N ASN A 63 -8.47 5.85 10.16
CA ASN A 63 -8.67 5.52 11.57
C ASN A 63 -9.21 4.09 11.73
N PRO A 64 -9.19 3.50 12.94
CA PRO A 64 -9.66 2.13 13.18
C PRO A 64 -11.10 1.85 12.74
N ALA A 65 -11.99 2.85 12.77
CA ALA A 65 -13.38 2.67 12.33
C ALA A 65 -13.48 2.54 10.79
N THR A 66 -12.74 3.35 10.07
CA THR A 66 -12.64 3.26 8.61
C THR A 66 -11.95 1.95 8.19
N ALA A 67 -10.85 1.57 8.87
CA ALA A 67 -10.17 0.30 8.61
C ALA A 67 -11.11 -0.90 8.86
N TRP A 68 -11.91 -0.86 9.92
CA TRP A 68 -12.92 -1.88 10.21
C TRP A 68 -13.96 -2.01 9.09
N GLN A 69 -14.49 -0.90 8.58
CA GLN A 69 -15.42 -0.92 7.45
C GLN A 69 -14.80 -1.57 6.22
N VAL A 70 -13.57 -1.19 5.88
CA VAL A 70 -12.84 -1.78 4.73
C VAL A 70 -12.64 -3.27 4.93
N ILE A 71 -12.11 -3.71 6.08
CA ILE A 71 -11.82 -5.11 6.38
C ILE A 71 -13.08 -5.97 6.30
N THR A 72 -14.19 -5.51 6.91
CA THR A 72 -15.43 -6.29 6.97
C THR A 72 -16.22 -6.30 5.67
N SER A 73 -15.94 -5.38 4.74
CA SER A 73 -16.55 -5.31 3.41
C SER A 73 -15.64 -5.82 2.28
N THR A 74 -14.39 -6.20 2.58
CA THR A 74 -13.47 -6.69 1.55
C THR A 74 -13.75 -8.16 1.23
N GLU A 75 -14.09 -8.43 -0.01
CA GLU A 75 -14.24 -9.78 -0.54
C GLU A 75 -12.89 -10.37 -0.94
N THR A 76 -12.72 -11.65 -0.71
CA THR A 76 -11.61 -12.43 -1.26
C THR A 76 -11.86 -12.72 -2.74
N GLY A 77 -10.84 -13.16 -3.47
CA GLY A 77 -10.98 -13.47 -4.89
C GLY A 77 -12.00 -14.56 -5.23
N ASP A 78 -12.44 -15.33 -4.23
CA ASP A 78 -13.51 -16.35 -4.32
C ASP A 78 -14.87 -15.83 -3.82
N GLY A 79 -15.03 -14.53 -3.58
CA GLY A 79 -16.26 -13.87 -3.17
C GLY A 79 -16.64 -14.06 -1.70
N ARG A 80 -15.74 -14.58 -0.85
CA ARG A 80 -16.00 -14.71 0.59
C ARG A 80 -15.74 -13.38 1.31
N LEU A 81 -16.45 -13.16 2.41
CA LEU A 81 -16.21 -12.07 3.38
C LEU A 81 -15.67 -12.68 4.69
N PRO A 82 -14.40 -13.09 4.75
CA PRO A 82 -13.87 -13.89 5.84
C PRO A 82 -13.89 -13.17 7.18
N TYR A 83 -13.95 -11.83 7.18
CA TYR A 83 -13.88 -11.00 8.37
C TYR A 83 -15.14 -10.16 8.62
N VAL A 84 -16.27 -10.51 7.99
CA VAL A 84 -17.56 -9.83 8.20
C VAL A 84 -17.99 -9.76 9.67
N GLY A 85 -17.61 -10.76 10.48
CA GLY A 85 -17.90 -10.83 11.92
C GLY A 85 -16.87 -10.16 12.82
N MET A 86 -15.79 -9.58 12.25
CA MET A 86 -14.76 -8.90 13.05
C MET A 86 -15.32 -7.63 13.69
N THR A 87 -15.06 -7.45 14.98
CA THR A 87 -15.54 -6.29 15.72
C THR A 87 -14.61 -5.09 15.58
N LEU A 88 -15.15 -3.88 15.70
CA LEU A 88 -14.35 -2.65 15.76
C LEU A 88 -13.28 -2.69 16.87
N ARG A 89 -13.58 -3.37 17.98
CA ARG A 89 -12.63 -3.53 19.09
C ARG A 89 -11.40 -4.33 18.66
N GLU A 90 -11.60 -5.43 17.95
CA GLU A 90 -10.50 -6.26 17.45
C GLU A 90 -9.65 -5.49 16.46
N VAL A 91 -10.26 -4.78 15.50
CA VAL A 91 -9.51 -3.96 14.55
C VAL A 91 -8.74 -2.83 15.24
N ARG A 92 -9.31 -2.22 16.29
CA ARG A 92 -8.60 -1.22 17.09
C ARG A 92 -7.38 -1.82 17.79
N MET A 93 -7.50 -3.00 18.38
CA MET A 93 -6.37 -3.69 19.01
C MET A 93 -5.27 -4.02 17.98
N MET A 94 -5.64 -4.48 16.79
CA MET A 94 -4.69 -4.73 15.69
C MET A 94 -3.99 -3.46 15.23
N HIS A 95 -4.73 -2.37 15.06
CA HIS A 95 -4.19 -1.07 14.69
C HIS A 95 -3.21 -0.54 15.75
N ASP A 96 -3.56 -0.63 17.02
CA ASP A 96 -2.69 -0.21 18.12
C ASP A 96 -1.41 -1.06 18.18
N ALA A 97 -1.51 -2.37 17.91
CA ALA A 97 -0.36 -3.25 17.84
C ALA A 97 0.56 -2.88 16.66
N TRP A 98 -0.02 -2.58 15.50
CA TRP A 98 0.74 -2.11 14.34
C TRP A 98 1.45 -0.78 14.63
N MET A 99 0.75 0.21 15.17
CA MET A 99 1.32 1.51 15.53
C MET A 99 2.47 1.42 16.54
N LYS A 100 2.39 0.45 17.46
CA LYS A 100 3.49 0.18 18.41
C LYS A 100 4.69 -0.50 17.73
N SER A 101 4.46 -1.30 16.70
CA SER A 101 5.55 -1.98 15.98
C SER A 101 6.24 -1.09 14.95
N GLU A 102 5.58 -0.03 14.49
CA GLU A 102 6.08 0.89 13.46
C GLU A 102 5.79 2.36 13.87
N PRO A 103 6.38 2.86 14.98
CA PRO A 103 6.05 4.19 15.52
C PRO A 103 6.43 5.34 14.56
N GLU A 104 7.34 5.10 13.62
CA GLU A 104 7.78 6.06 12.63
C GLU A 104 6.63 6.56 11.73
N TRP A 105 5.56 5.76 11.58
CA TRP A 105 4.37 6.19 10.83
C TRP A 105 3.63 7.31 11.55
N ALA A 106 3.42 7.19 12.87
CA ALA A 106 2.77 8.23 13.66
C ALA A 106 3.58 9.54 13.63
N GLU A 107 4.89 9.44 13.82
CA GLU A 107 5.80 10.59 13.74
C GLU A 107 5.79 11.23 12.34
N SER A 108 5.71 10.41 11.30
CA SER A 108 5.63 10.88 9.92
C SER A 108 4.32 11.63 9.65
N TRP A 109 3.19 11.11 10.15
CA TRP A 109 1.89 11.79 10.02
C TRP A 109 1.87 13.13 10.76
N ASP A 110 2.36 13.17 11.99
CA ASP A 110 2.44 14.41 12.76
C ASP A 110 3.31 15.45 12.05
N ARG A 111 4.44 15.03 11.49
CA ARG A 111 5.32 15.88 10.72
C ARG A 111 4.63 16.43 9.47
N MET A 112 3.97 15.57 8.69
CA MET A 112 3.22 15.99 7.49
C MET A 112 2.08 16.94 7.83
N MET A 113 1.30 16.65 8.88
CA MET A 113 0.23 17.53 9.33
C MET A 113 0.74 18.90 9.81
N ASN A 114 1.85 18.91 10.53
CA ASN A 114 2.46 20.16 10.96
C ASN A 114 2.99 20.98 9.77
N MET A 115 3.64 20.33 8.80
CA MET A 115 4.05 20.99 7.55
C MET A 115 2.86 21.60 6.84
N TYR A 116 1.79 20.82 6.64
CA TYR A 116 0.59 21.32 5.98
C TYR A 116 -0.07 22.50 6.71
N LYS A 117 -0.17 22.44 8.05
CA LYS A 117 -0.71 23.56 8.86
C LYS A 117 0.09 24.85 8.72
N HIS A 118 1.40 24.75 8.56
CA HIS A 118 2.27 25.90 8.44
C HIS A 118 2.28 26.53 7.04
N GLN A 119 2.24 25.69 5.99
CA GLN A 119 2.43 26.18 4.61
C GLN A 119 1.17 26.10 3.74
N GLY A 120 0.15 25.35 4.15
CA GLY A 120 -1.12 25.23 3.44
C GLY A 120 -1.09 24.32 2.20
N TRP A 121 0.02 23.63 1.96
CA TRP A 121 0.21 22.73 0.83
C TRP A 121 1.19 21.60 1.20
N MET A 122 1.17 20.52 0.40
CA MET A 122 2.15 19.43 0.48
C MET A 122 2.94 19.37 -0.82
N GLU A 123 4.20 18.93 -0.72
CA GLU A 123 5.08 18.73 -1.86
C GLU A 123 5.44 17.24 -2.00
N GLU A 124 5.38 16.72 -3.20
CA GLU A 124 5.84 15.37 -3.46
C GLU A 124 7.35 15.37 -3.77
N PRO A 125 8.08 14.31 -3.34
CA PRO A 125 9.55 14.36 -3.29
C PRO A 125 10.25 14.11 -4.63
N VAL A 126 9.54 13.67 -5.69
CA VAL A 126 10.15 13.24 -6.96
C VAL A 126 10.36 14.41 -7.91
N MET A 127 9.31 15.16 -8.20
CA MET A 127 9.33 16.30 -9.12
C MET A 127 9.05 17.63 -8.44
N GLY A 128 8.81 17.64 -7.13
CA GLY A 128 8.52 18.86 -6.37
C GLY A 128 7.14 19.46 -6.66
N ARG A 129 6.18 18.65 -7.13
CA ARG A 129 4.83 19.14 -7.38
C ARG A 129 4.11 19.43 -6.06
N ARG A 130 3.41 20.55 -6.04
CA ARG A 130 2.68 21.02 -4.85
C ARG A 130 1.20 20.75 -4.97
N SER A 131 0.59 20.34 -3.87
CA SER A 131 -0.86 20.27 -3.78
C SER A 131 -1.46 21.69 -3.81
N GLY A 132 -2.70 21.79 -4.26
CA GLY A 132 -3.58 22.88 -3.83
C GLY A 132 -4.01 22.70 -2.37
N PRO A 133 -4.98 23.52 -1.91
CA PRO A 133 -5.62 23.27 -0.63
C PRO A 133 -6.22 21.86 -0.58
N LEU A 134 -5.83 21.08 0.42
CA LEU A 134 -6.33 19.71 0.62
C LEU A 134 -7.52 19.78 1.57
N GLY A 135 -8.72 19.73 1.06
CA GLY A 135 -9.96 19.73 1.78
C GLY A 135 -9.92 20.54 3.09
N ASP A 136 -10.44 19.99 4.18
CA ASP A 136 -10.33 20.61 5.52
C ASP A 136 -9.03 20.21 6.26
N GLY A 137 -7.96 19.85 5.51
CA GLY A 137 -6.70 19.38 6.08
C GLY A 137 -6.83 18.04 6.81
N LYS A 138 -7.68 17.15 6.30
CA LYS A 138 -7.84 15.81 6.85
C LYS A 138 -6.56 15.02 6.72
N LEU A 139 -6.22 14.27 7.77
CA LEU A 139 -5.00 13.48 7.81
C LEU A 139 -4.80 12.62 6.56
N ASN A 140 -5.82 11.90 6.11
CA ASN A 140 -5.74 11.03 4.94
C ASN A 140 -5.43 11.79 3.65
N GLU A 141 -5.94 13.00 3.45
CA GLU A 141 -5.64 13.81 2.26
C GLU A 141 -4.21 14.34 2.30
N VAL A 142 -3.76 14.80 3.47
CA VAL A 142 -2.42 15.33 3.67
C VAL A 142 -1.34 14.25 3.49
N VAL A 143 -1.55 13.06 4.07
CA VAL A 143 -0.55 11.98 3.99
C VAL A 143 -0.57 11.26 2.65
N ASN A 144 -1.72 11.20 1.97
CA ASN A 144 -1.85 10.52 0.68
C ASN A 144 -1.23 11.32 -0.46
N PHE A 145 -1.34 12.64 -0.43
CA PHE A 145 -0.87 13.47 -1.54
C PHE A 145 0.60 13.22 -1.91
N PRO A 146 1.58 13.28 -0.98
CA PRO A 146 2.98 13.05 -1.35
C PRO A 146 3.22 11.66 -1.93
N ILE A 147 2.53 10.64 -1.43
CA ILE A 147 2.67 9.24 -1.86
C ILE A 147 2.11 9.05 -3.27
N LEU A 148 0.83 9.38 -3.48
CA LEU A 148 0.14 9.21 -4.77
C LEU A 148 0.71 10.12 -5.85
N ALA A 149 1.10 11.34 -5.49
CA ALA A 149 1.71 12.26 -6.42
C ALA A 149 3.13 11.81 -6.80
N ALA A 150 3.91 11.22 -5.89
CA ALA A 150 5.21 10.63 -6.19
C ALA A 150 5.07 9.42 -7.14
N GLU A 151 4.11 8.52 -6.89
CA GLU A 151 3.78 7.42 -7.79
C GLU A 151 3.47 7.92 -9.20
N SER A 152 2.58 8.89 -9.32
CA SER A 152 2.25 9.54 -10.59
C SER A 152 3.46 10.20 -11.26
N SER A 153 4.38 10.79 -10.50
CA SER A 153 5.61 11.40 -11.03
C SER A 153 6.58 10.35 -11.55
N ILE A 154 6.76 9.24 -10.83
CA ILE A 154 7.59 8.10 -11.28
C ILE A 154 7.03 7.52 -12.57
N MET A 155 5.70 7.31 -12.64
CA MET A 155 5.06 6.82 -13.86
C MET A 155 5.27 7.77 -15.04
N ARG A 156 5.15 9.08 -14.81
CA ARG A 156 5.41 10.07 -15.87
C ARG A 156 6.86 10.04 -16.37
N ILE A 157 7.82 9.86 -15.48
CA ILE A 157 9.24 9.69 -15.86
C ILE A 157 9.43 8.41 -16.66
N ALA A 158 8.80 7.31 -16.25
CA ALA A 158 8.85 6.04 -16.97
C ALA A 158 8.20 6.14 -18.36
N GLU A 159 7.06 6.83 -18.50
CA GLU A 159 6.41 7.10 -19.77
C GLU A 159 7.34 7.84 -20.75
N ILE A 160 8.01 8.91 -20.25
CA ILE A 160 8.96 9.68 -21.06
C ILE A 160 10.13 8.78 -21.49
N ALA A 161 10.71 8.02 -20.57
CA ALA A 161 11.83 7.13 -20.87
C ALA A 161 11.45 6.05 -21.89
N VAL A 162 10.25 5.47 -21.79
CA VAL A 162 9.73 4.53 -22.79
C VAL A 162 9.56 5.21 -24.13
N GLN A 163 8.96 6.40 -24.16
CA GLN A 163 8.76 7.16 -25.40
C GLN A 163 10.09 7.50 -26.10
N GLU A 164 11.11 7.88 -25.32
CA GLU A 164 12.45 8.20 -25.84
C GLU A 164 13.23 6.97 -26.30
N ALA A 165 12.96 5.80 -25.69
CA ALA A 165 13.60 4.54 -26.08
C ALA A 165 13.09 3.98 -27.42
N PHE A 166 11.92 4.44 -27.92
CA PHE A 166 11.41 4.02 -29.23
C PHE A 166 12.02 4.88 -30.32
N PRO A 167 12.82 4.29 -31.26
CA PRO A 167 13.35 5.03 -32.35
C PRO A 167 12.24 5.66 -33.21
N PHE A 168 12.43 6.89 -33.66
CA PHE A 168 11.50 7.62 -34.51
C PHE A 168 11.13 6.87 -35.77
N GLU A 169 12.01 5.98 -36.24
CA GLU A 169 11.83 5.09 -37.38
C GLU A 169 10.64 4.13 -37.28
N PHE A 170 10.17 3.86 -36.06
CA PHE A 170 8.99 3.04 -35.81
C PHE A 170 7.70 3.85 -35.66
N ALA A 171 7.78 5.18 -35.61
CA ALA A 171 6.61 6.03 -35.57
C ALA A 171 5.74 5.80 -36.81
N GLY A 172 4.48 5.42 -36.61
CA GLY A 172 3.56 5.12 -37.72
C GLY A 172 3.56 3.65 -38.18
N LYS A 173 4.37 2.77 -37.55
CA LYS A 173 4.36 1.32 -37.83
C LYS A 173 3.64 0.50 -36.75
N GLY A 174 2.75 1.10 -36.01
CA GLY A 174 2.02 0.43 -34.90
C GLY A 174 2.91 0.12 -33.71
N THR A 175 3.94 0.92 -33.49
CA THR A 175 4.87 0.78 -32.36
C THR A 175 4.74 1.97 -31.42
N GLY A 176 4.74 1.74 -30.13
CA GLY A 176 4.75 2.80 -29.13
C GLY A 176 3.99 2.44 -27.87
N MET A 177 3.90 3.40 -26.98
CA MET A 177 3.08 3.28 -25.79
C MET A 177 1.60 3.39 -26.15
N ILE A 178 0.83 2.35 -25.88
CA ILE A 178 -0.60 2.29 -26.22
C ILE A 178 -1.50 2.51 -25.02
N HIS A 179 -1.03 2.24 -23.82
CA HIS A 179 -1.83 2.36 -22.61
C HIS A 179 -0.97 2.50 -21.35
N GLN A 180 -1.42 3.30 -20.42
CA GLN A 180 -0.89 3.39 -19.08
C GLN A 180 -2.04 3.14 -18.10
N CYS A 181 -1.83 2.23 -17.16
CA CYS A 181 -2.81 1.90 -16.14
C CYS A 181 -2.09 1.71 -14.79
N HIS A 182 -2.41 2.56 -13.81
CA HIS A 182 -1.79 2.56 -12.49
C HIS A 182 -0.24 2.57 -12.56
N ASP A 183 0.39 1.46 -12.24
CA ASP A 183 1.84 1.22 -12.18
C ASP A 183 2.38 0.46 -13.40
N SER A 184 1.59 0.32 -14.46
CA SER A 184 1.94 -0.42 -15.65
C SER A 184 1.86 0.41 -16.92
N ILE A 185 2.78 0.14 -17.86
CA ILE A 185 2.80 0.71 -19.21
C ILE A 185 2.71 -0.43 -20.21
N ALA A 186 1.74 -0.37 -21.11
CA ALA A 186 1.62 -1.30 -22.23
C ALA A 186 2.25 -0.68 -23.49
N VAL A 187 3.09 -1.46 -24.13
CA VAL A 187 3.84 -1.05 -25.32
C VAL A 187 3.56 -2.04 -26.44
N GLU A 188 3.27 -1.55 -27.61
CA GLU A 188 3.17 -2.35 -28.84
C GLU A 188 4.51 -2.35 -29.57
N ILE A 189 5.02 -3.55 -29.87
CA ILE A 189 6.25 -3.76 -30.65
C ILE A 189 5.94 -4.67 -31.82
N PRO A 190 6.48 -4.39 -33.04
CA PRO A 190 6.30 -5.27 -34.16
C PRO A 190 6.97 -6.62 -33.88
N LEU A 191 6.30 -7.68 -34.30
CA LEU A 191 6.92 -9.00 -34.33
C LEU A 191 8.00 -9.03 -35.40
N PRO A 192 9.12 -9.73 -35.16
CA PRO A 192 10.20 -9.89 -36.14
C PRO A 192 9.76 -10.63 -37.39
#